data_6a9415f87038481ffade9d6c53525fd3
#
_entry.id   6a9415f87038481ffade9d6c53525fd3
#
_cell.length_a   1.000
_cell.length_b   1.000
_cell.length_c   1.000
_cell.angle_alpha   90.00
_cell.angle_beta   90.00
_cell.angle_gamma   90.00
#
_symmetry.space_group_name_H-M   'P 1'
#
loop_
_entity.id
_entity.type
_entity.pdbx_description
1 polymer ?
#
loop_
_entity_poly.entity_id
_entity_poly.type
_entity_poly.pdbx_seq_one_letter_code
_entity_poly.pdbx_strand_id
1 'polypeptide(L)'
;MRDARTARADDYGLARLKVSASPLYLREAEVRRGVDLLQLGQSHLLRAIDPLLREAAIGRAHYRMLGHVTRWPGLAMGDLIDLSGTSKQALTRVARELEERGLILIAPGLLDRRRRELRPSEAGTALVAQLEARLAAVMAEAYAGAGQDAVTGFWQVLEGLVPVASRIRMAEWERGR
;
A
#
# COMPACT_ATOMS: atom_id res chain seq x y z
N MET A 1 -10.31 -23.28 24.26
CA MET A 1 -9.82 -21.90 23.99
C MET A 1 -8.63 -22.05 23.06
N ARG A 2 -8.85 -22.01 21.72
CA ARG A 2 -7.79 -22.15 20.70
C ARG A 2 -7.08 -20.83 20.53
N ASP A 3 -5.77 -20.90 20.62
CA ASP A 3 -4.84 -19.79 20.72
C ASP A 3 -4.88 -18.89 19.46
N ALA A 4 -5.20 -17.62 19.65
CA ALA A 4 -5.30 -16.60 18.60
C ALA A 4 -3.95 -16.29 17.90
N ARG A 5 -2.84 -16.90 18.37
CA ARG A 5 -1.50 -16.78 17.75
C ARG A 5 -1.30 -17.67 16.54
N THR A 6 -2.02 -18.79 16.46
CA THR A 6 -1.88 -19.77 15.36
C THR A 6 -2.57 -19.31 14.08
N ALA A 7 -3.64 -18.48 14.20
CA ALA A 7 -4.39 -17.98 13.05
C ALA A 7 -3.64 -16.95 12.18
N ARG A 8 -2.62 -16.28 12.73
CA ARG A 8 -1.85 -15.27 11.98
C ARG A 8 -0.79 -15.82 11.02
N ALA A 9 -0.28 -17.03 11.28
CA ALA A 9 0.75 -17.66 10.42
C ALA A 9 0.14 -18.25 9.14
N ASP A 10 -1.11 -18.70 9.20
CA ASP A 10 -1.80 -19.31 8.06
C ASP A 10 -2.24 -18.29 7.00
N ASP A 11 -2.42 -17.03 7.40
CA ASP A 11 -2.88 -15.94 6.51
C ASP A 11 -1.83 -15.54 5.44
N TYR A 12 -0.56 -15.85 5.68
CA TYR A 12 0.55 -15.58 4.75
C TYR A 12 0.99 -16.80 3.93
N GLY A 13 0.29 -17.92 4.04
CA GLY A 13 0.60 -19.12 3.25
C GLY A 13 1.93 -19.80 3.63
N LEU A 14 2.51 -19.47 4.78
CA LEU A 14 3.81 -19.99 5.24
C LEU A 14 3.75 -21.47 5.65
N ALA A 15 2.56 -22.04 5.83
CA ALA A 15 2.36 -23.43 6.26
C ALA A 15 2.69 -24.50 5.19
N ARG A 16 3.15 -24.13 3.98
CA ARG A 16 3.42 -25.06 2.87
C ARG A 16 4.87 -25.21 2.44
N LEU A 17 5.82 -24.65 3.16
CA LEU A 17 7.23 -24.91 2.89
C LEU A 17 7.64 -26.26 3.50
N LYS A 18 7.21 -27.38 2.89
CA LYS A 18 7.92 -28.66 3.07
C LYS A 18 9.28 -28.54 2.41
N VAL A 19 10.27 -28.23 3.21
CA VAL A 19 11.66 -28.09 2.81
C VAL A 19 12.25 -29.47 2.51
N SER A 20 12.06 -29.96 1.30
CA SER A 20 12.93 -30.93 0.66
C SER A 20 14.13 -30.16 0.10
N ALA A 21 15.36 -30.49 0.47
CA ALA A 21 16.65 -29.89 0.09
C ALA A 21 16.51 -28.45 -0.48
N SER A 22 16.50 -27.46 0.43
CA SER A 22 16.12 -26.07 0.14
C SER A 22 16.88 -25.52 -1.08
N PRO A 23 16.20 -25.08 -2.15
CA PRO A 23 16.84 -24.35 -3.24
C PRO A 23 17.68 -23.20 -2.69
N LEU A 24 18.76 -22.83 -3.36
CA LEU A 24 19.71 -21.80 -2.88
C LEU A 24 19.02 -20.52 -2.41
N TYR A 25 17.98 -20.09 -3.14
CA TYR A 25 17.21 -18.86 -2.84
C TYR A 25 16.31 -18.96 -1.59
N LEU A 26 16.09 -20.16 -1.03
CA LEU A 26 15.35 -20.37 0.22
C LEU A 26 16.28 -20.55 1.43
N ARG A 27 17.59 -20.41 1.28
CA ARG A 27 18.50 -20.40 2.43
C ARG A 27 18.22 -19.18 3.29
N GLU A 28 18.32 -19.33 4.59
CA GLU A 28 18.00 -18.26 5.57
C GLU A 28 18.71 -16.94 5.24
N ALA A 29 19.99 -17.00 4.85
CA ALA A 29 20.76 -15.82 4.47
C ALA A 29 20.18 -15.11 3.25
N GLU A 30 19.71 -15.84 2.23
CA GLU A 30 19.14 -15.25 1.01
C GLU A 30 17.75 -14.67 1.29
N VAL A 31 16.94 -15.33 2.09
CA VAL A 31 15.64 -14.80 2.52
C VAL A 31 15.81 -13.53 3.33
N ARG A 32 16.76 -13.51 4.28
CA ARG A 32 17.09 -12.32 5.08
C ARG A 32 17.54 -11.16 4.19
N ARG A 33 18.45 -11.45 3.25
CA ARG A 33 18.89 -10.46 2.26
C ARG A 33 17.72 -9.85 1.48
N GLY A 34 16.75 -10.69 1.06
CA GLY A 34 15.53 -10.22 0.37
C GLY A 34 14.72 -9.26 1.23
N VAL A 35 14.53 -9.57 2.52
CA VAL A 35 13.84 -8.68 3.48
C VAL A 35 14.59 -7.37 3.65
N ASP A 36 15.90 -7.41 3.85
CA ASP A 36 16.73 -6.20 4.03
C ASP A 36 16.68 -5.30 2.79
N LEU A 37 16.82 -5.89 1.59
CA LEU A 37 16.74 -5.14 0.32
C LEU A 37 15.36 -4.52 0.11
N LEU A 38 14.27 -5.23 0.44
CA LEU A 38 12.92 -4.69 0.35
C LEU A 38 12.73 -3.48 1.28
N GLN A 39 13.17 -3.57 2.53
CA GLN A 39 13.06 -2.49 3.51
C GLN A 39 13.92 -1.26 3.12
N LEU A 40 15.17 -1.49 2.73
CA LEU A 40 16.08 -0.42 2.30
C LEU A 40 15.58 0.23 1.01
N GLY A 41 15.18 -0.58 0.01
CA GLY A 41 14.64 -0.12 -1.26
C GLY A 41 13.39 0.72 -1.08
N GLN A 42 12.42 0.25 -0.26
CA GLN A 42 11.23 1.00 0.07
C GLN A 42 11.56 2.33 0.76
N SER A 43 12.48 2.31 1.72
CA SER A 43 12.89 3.53 2.43
C SER A 43 13.54 4.55 1.49
N HIS A 44 14.36 4.09 0.55
CA HIS A 44 15.02 4.94 -0.45
C HIS A 44 14.00 5.49 -1.45
N LEU A 45 13.11 4.65 -1.97
CA LEU A 45 12.04 5.04 -2.87
C LEU A 45 11.17 6.15 -2.27
N LEU A 46 10.71 5.97 -1.02
CA LEU A 46 9.88 6.97 -0.33
C LEU A 46 10.62 8.28 -0.03
N ARG A 47 11.93 8.27 0.12
CA ARG A 47 12.71 9.52 0.26
C ARG A 47 12.63 10.41 -0.98
N ALA A 48 12.42 9.83 -2.15
CA ALA A 48 12.31 10.59 -3.40
C ALA A 48 11.13 11.58 -3.41
N ILE A 49 10.08 11.30 -2.62
CA ILE A 49 8.90 12.16 -2.50
C ILE A 49 8.92 13.07 -1.27
N ASP A 50 9.86 12.92 -0.35
CA ASP A 50 9.92 13.72 0.87
C ASP A 50 9.97 15.25 0.61
N PRO A 51 10.63 15.78 -0.44
CA PRO A 51 10.58 17.21 -0.76
C PRO A 51 9.15 17.67 -1.07
N LEU A 52 8.43 16.96 -1.93
CA LEU A 52 7.04 17.28 -2.29
C LEU A 52 6.09 17.16 -1.10
N LEU A 53 6.29 16.16 -0.23
CA LEU A 53 5.51 16.02 0.99
C LEU A 53 5.71 17.21 1.93
N ARG A 54 6.95 17.70 2.07
CA ARG A 54 7.24 18.89 2.89
C ARG A 54 6.60 20.14 2.32
N GLU A 55 6.66 20.33 1.01
CA GLU A 55 6.04 21.47 0.32
C GLU A 55 4.51 21.46 0.55
N ALA A 56 3.88 20.30 0.45
CA ALA A 56 2.45 20.14 0.72
C ALA A 56 2.10 20.11 2.22
N ALA A 57 3.07 20.25 3.12
CA ALA A 57 2.93 20.17 4.58
C ALA A 57 2.22 18.88 5.06
N ILE A 58 2.50 17.74 4.40
CA ILE A 58 1.94 16.42 4.74
C ILE A 58 3.07 15.41 4.99
N GLY A 59 2.74 14.30 5.66
CA GLY A 59 3.66 13.20 5.90
C GLY A 59 3.33 11.95 5.08
N ARG A 60 4.17 10.92 5.19
CA ARG A 60 4.01 9.64 4.46
C ARG A 60 2.70 8.90 4.79
N ALA A 61 2.14 9.08 6.00
CA ALA A 61 0.84 8.52 6.36
C ALA A 61 -0.30 9.16 5.54
N HIS A 62 -0.22 10.48 5.35
CA HIS A 62 -1.15 11.23 4.50
C HIS A 62 -1.04 10.80 3.03
N TYR A 63 0.19 10.67 2.51
CA TYR A 63 0.42 10.18 1.15
C TYR A 63 -0.22 8.81 0.93
N ARG A 64 0.00 7.85 1.84
CA ARG A 64 -0.60 6.50 1.71
C ARG A 64 -2.12 6.56 1.67
N MET A 65 -2.74 7.32 2.58
CA MET A 65 -4.20 7.46 2.59
C MET A 65 -4.71 8.16 1.33
N LEU A 66 -4.10 9.27 0.95
CA LEU A 66 -4.49 10.04 -0.23
C LEU A 66 -4.34 9.20 -1.51
N GLY A 67 -3.26 8.42 -1.64
CA GLY A 67 -3.06 7.47 -2.73
C GLY A 67 -4.17 6.41 -2.82
N HIS A 68 -4.58 5.83 -1.69
CA HIS A 68 -5.70 4.87 -1.68
C HIS A 68 -7.02 5.53 -2.07
N VAL A 69 -7.31 6.72 -1.52
CA VAL A 69 -8.54 7.47 -1.80
C VAL A 69 -8.59 7.92 -3.28
N THR A 70 -7.44 8.28 -3.86
CA THR A 70 -7.35 8.64 -5.29
C THR A 70 -7.51 7.42 -6.19
N ARG A 71 -6.92 6.30 -5.80
CA ARG A 71 -7.03 5.05 -6.56
C ARG A 71 -8.44 4.46 -6.51
N TRP A 72 -9.12 4.55 -5.35
CA TRP A 72 -10.47 4.03 -5.14
C TRP A 72 -11.38 5.10 -4.52
N PRO A 73 -11.89 6.05 -5.32
CA PRO A 73 -12.78 7.10 -4.85
C PRO A 73 -14.08 6.51 -4.28
N GLY A 74 -14.47 6.97 -3.10
CA GLY A 74 -15.66 6.46 -2.39
C GLY A 74 -15.35 5.38 -1.37
N LEU A 75 -14.06 5.09 -1.09
CA LEU A 75 -13.70 4.21 0.02
C LEU A 75 -14.26 4.73 1.34
N ALA A 76 -14.83 3.83 2.14
CA ALA A 76 -15.20 4.16 3.50
C ALA A 76 -14.00 4.03 4.45
N MET A 77 -14.08 4.69 5.60
CA MET A 77 -13.04 4.61 6.63
C MET A 77 -12.74 3.17 7.08
N GLY A 78 -13.77 2.31 7.11
CA GLY A 78 -13.60 0.87 7.43
C GLY A 78 -12.70 0.16 6.44
N ASP A 79 -12.88 0.43 5.14
CA ASP A 79 -12.09 -0.17 4.06
C ASP A 79 -10.60 0.21 4.18
N LEU A 80 -10.31 1.47 4.57
CA LEU A 80 -8.95 1.96 4.81
C LEU A 80 -8.28 1.30 6.02
N ILE A 81 -9.03 1.02 7.08
CA ILE A 81 -8.52 0.30 8.26
C ILE A 81 -8.05 -1.09 7.85
N ASP A 82 -8.90 -1.79 7.09
CA ASP A 82 -8.61 -3.15 6.61
C ASP A 82 -7.39 -3.20 5.67
N LEU A 83 -7.24 -2.18 4.81
CA LEU A 83 -6.09 -2.06 3.90
C LEU A 83 -4.78 -1.76 4.62
N SER A 84 -4.82 -0.82 5.56
CA SER A 84 -3.59 -0.25 6.12
C SER A 84 -3.06 -1.00 7.32
N GLY A 85 -3.89 -1.83 7.97
CA GLY A 85 -3.58 -2.43 9.27
C GLY A 85 -3.33 -1.41 10.39
N THR A 86 -3.71 -0.14 10.16
CA THR A 86 -3.48 0.98 11.09
C THR A 86 -4.71 1.18 11.98
N SER A 87 -4.52 1.70 13.19
CA SER A 87 -5.63 1.94 14.09
C SER A 87 -6.64 2.95 13.55
N LYS A 88 -7.93 2.76 13.88
CA LYS A 88 -9.00 3.68 13.48
C LYS A 88 -8.73 5.13 13.90
N GLN A 89 -8.18 5.34 15.11
CA GLN A 89 -7.87 6.68 15.62
C GLN A 89 -6.82 7.38 14.77
N ALA A 90 -5.73 6.68 14.40
CA ALA A 90 -4.67 7.25 13.58
C ALA A 90 -5.18 7.60 12.18
N LEU A 91 -5.98 6.71 11.56
CA LEU A 91 -6.57 6.97 10.25
C LEU A 91 -7.57 8.13 10.28
N THR A 92 -8.42 8.21 11.32
CA THR A 92 -9.37 9.32 11.46
C THR A 92 -8.66 10.66 11.57
N ARG A 93 -7.52 10.71 12.31
CA ARG A 93 -6.70 11.92 12.41
C ARG A 93 -6.14 12.32 11.05
N VAL A 94 -5.52 11.36 10.33
CA VAL A 94 -4.93 11.60 9.01
C VAL A 94 -5.99 12.07 8.00
N ALA A 95 -7.19 11.46 8.02
CA ALA A 95 -8.28 11.86 7.15
C ALA A 95 -8.74 13.31 7.42
N ARG A 96 -8.90 13.67 8.70
CA ARG A 96 -9.27 15.04 9.08
C ARG A 96 -8.19 16.05 8.64
N GLU A 97 -6.92 15.73 8.86
CA GLU A 97 -5.82 16.60 8.46
C GLU A 97 -5.75 16.78 6.93
N LEU A 98 -6.07 15.74 6.13
CA LEU A 98 -6.18 15.85 4.67
C LEU A 98 -7.41 16.67 4.24
N GLU A 99 -8.56 16.52 4.92
CA GLU A 99 -9.78 17.30 4.67
C GLU A 99 -9.55 18.78 4.98
N GLU A 100 -8.95 19.11 6.13
CA GLU A 100 -8.59 20.48 6.55
C GLU A 100 -7.66 21.16 5.53
N ARG A 101 -6.81 20.39 4.82
CA ARG A 101 -5.93 20.89 3.76
C ARG A 101 -6.60 20.92 2.38
N GLY A 102 -7.86 20.52 2.31
CA GLY A 102 -8.60 20.49 1.04
C GLY A 102 -8.10 19.45 0.05
N LEU A 103 -7.39 18.40 0.51
CA LEU A 103 -6.86 17.35 -0.36
C LEU A 103 -7.84 16.19 -0.56
N ILE A 104 -8.77 16.00 0.38
CA ILE A 104 -9.89 15.06 0.26
C ILE A 104 -11.19 15.70 0.69
N LEU A 105 -12.30 15.08 0.30
CA LEU A 105 -13.67 15.38 0.71
C LEU A 105 -14.23 14.17 1.45
N ILE A 106 -14.90 14.40 2.58
CA ILE A 106 -15.56 13.35 3.35
C ILE A 106 -17.07 13.61 3.31
N ALA A 107 -17.83 12.77 2.63
CA ALA A 107 -19.27 12.93 2.42
C ALA A 107 -20.04 11.67 2.84
N PRO A 108 -21.34 11.77 3.11
CA PRO A 108 -22.21 10.61 3.23
C PRO A 108 -22.19 9.78 1.93
N GLY A 109 -22.18 8.46 2.06
CA GLY A 109 -22.19 7.57 0.90
C GLY A 109 -23.48 7.71 0.07
N LEU A 110 -23.34 7.51 -1.23
CA LEU A 110 -24.47 7.61 -2.16
C LEU A 110 -25.52 6.48 -1.96
N LEU A 111 -25.04 5.27 -1.67
CA LEU A 111 -25.89 4.08 -1.45
C LEU A 111 -26.29 3.92 0.01
N ASP A 112 -25.44 4.29 0.95
CA ASP A 112 -25.71 4.26 2.38
C ASP A 112 -25.19 5.53 3.04
N ARG A 113 -26.08 6.43 3.36
CA ARG A 113 -25.78 7.73 4.02
C ARG A 113 -25.15 7.61 5.41
N ARG A 114 -25.20 6.43 6.03
CA ARG A 114 -24.52 6.16 7.32
C ARG A 114 -23.03 5.92 7.14
N ARG A 115 -22.59 5.52 5.94
CA ARG A 115 -21.18 5.38 5.60
C ARG A 115 -20.60 6.74 5.21
N ARG A 116 -19.44 7.06 5.74
CA ARG A 116 -18.66 8.23 5.33
C ARG A 116 -17.68 7.79 4.26
N GLU A 117 -17.86 8.30 3.06
CA GLU A 117 -16.99 8.02 1.90
C GLU A 117 -15.95 9.12 1.73
N LEU A 118 -14.73 8.71 1.39
CA LEU A 118 -13.62 9.61 1.12
C LEU A 118 -13.41 9.70 -0.40
N ARG A 119 -13.25 10.92 -0.89
CA ARG A 119 -12.99 11.20 -2.31
C ARG A 119 -11.83 12.18 -2.40
N PRO A 120 -10.93 12.07 -3.40
CA PRO A 120 -9.90 13.08 -3.59
C PRO A 120 -10.52 14.37 -4.10
N SER A 121 -9.95 15.51 -3.72
CA SER A 121 -10.19 16.77 -4.41
C SER A 121 -9.35 16.86 -5.69
N GLU A 122 -9.55 17.90 -6.50
CA GLU A 122 -8.67 18.19 -7.64
C GLU A 122 -7.24 18.42 -7.18
N ALA A 123 -7.04 19.19 -6.09
CA ALA A 123 -5.72 19.41 -5.51
C ALA A 123 -5.07 18.12 -5.00
N GLY A 124 -5.85 17.25 -4.35
CA GLY A 124 -5.38 15.94 -3.91
C GLY A 124 -4.99 15.03 -5.05
N THR A 125 -5.79 14.99 -6.11
CA THR A 125 -5.49 14.22 -7.33
C THR A 125 -4.21 14.72 -8.00
N ALA A 126 -4.06 16.03 -8.15
CA ALA A 126 -2.87 16.64 -8.76
C ALA A 126 -1.61 16.34 -7.93
N LEU A 127 -1.70 16.43 -6.60
CA LEU A 127 -0.58 16.11 -5.70
C LEU A 127 -0.17 14.64 -5.82
N VAL A 128 -1.15 13.70 -5.82
CA VAL A 128 -0.84 12.27 -6.00
C VAL A 128 -0.15 12.01 -7.32
N ALA A 129 -0.62 12.62 -8.41
CA ALA A 129 0.00 12.47 -9.72
C ALA A 129 1.47 12.90 -9.72
N GLN A 130 1.82 14.00 -9.06
CA GLN A 130 3.21 14.47 -8.92
C GLN A 130 4.06 13.49 -8.10
N LEU A 131 3.53 13.00 -6.97
CA LEU A 131 4.22 12.04 -6.11
C LEU A 131 4.47 10.72 -6.84
N GLU A 132 3.45 10.20 -7.54
CA GLU A 132 3.54 8.95 -8.32
C GLU A 132 4.51 9.10 -9.50
N ALA A 133 4.52 10.21 -10.21
CA ALA A 133 5.48 10.48 -11.27
C ALA A 133 6.93 10.44 -10.75
N ARG A 134 7.17 10.98 -9.56
CA ARG A 134 8.50 10.95 -8.93
C ARG A 134 8.92 9.54 -8.54
N LEU A 135 8.01 8.75 -7.95
CA LEU A 135 8.26 7.35 -7.61
C LEU A 135 8.49 6.51 -8.87
N ALA A 136 7.67 6.72 -9.90
CA ALA A 136 7.79 6.02 -11.18
C ALA A 136 9.15 6.28 -11.85
N ALA A 137 9.67 7.49 -11.78
CA ALA A 137 11.00 7.80 -12.33
C ALA A 137 12.11 6.99 -11.64
N VAL A 138 12.10 6.91 -10.30
CA VAL A 138 13.07 6.10 -9.54
C VAL A 138 12.93 4.61 -9.85
N MET A 139 11.70 4.12 -9.95
CA MET A 139 11.46 2.71 -10.29
C MET A 139 11.88 2.39 -11.72
N ALA A 140 11.64 3.31 -12.66
CA ALA A 140 12.02 3.12 -14.07
C ALA A 140 13.55 2.99 -14.24
N GLU A 141 14.34 3.78 -13.52
CA GLU A 141 15.80 3.65 -13.51
C GLU A 141 16.25 2.26 -13.00
N ALA A 142 15.66 1.80 -11.89
CA ALA A 142 15.94 0.48 -11.33
C ALA A 142 15.54 -0.65 -12.30
N TYR A 143 14.36 -0.53 -12.93
CA TYR A 143 13.87 -1.52 -13.90
C TYR A 143 14.72 -1.57 -15.16
N ALA A 144 15.15 -0.40 -15.69
CA ALA A 144 16.04 -0.34 -16.84
C ALA A 144 17.38 -1.03 -16.58
N GLY A 145 17.91 -0.90 -15.37
CA GLY A 145 19.14 -1.59 -14.97
C GLY A 145 19.01 -3.10 -14.75
N ALA A 146 17.82 -3.58 -14.37
CA ALA A 146 17.59 -4.97 -14.03
C ALA A 146 17.17 -5.84 -15.23
N GLY A 147 16.49 -5.27 -16.21
CA GLY A 147 15.92 -5.97 -17.37
C GLY A 147 14.58 -6.66 -17.10
N GLN A 148 13.89 -7.05 -18.17
CA GLN A 148 12.50 -7.51 -18.15
C GLN A 148 12.24 -8.72 -17.25
N ASP A 149 13.09 -9.74 -17.32
CA ASP A 149 12.89 -10.98 -16.56
C ASP A 149 12.98 -10.74 -15.05
N ALA A 150 13.96 -9.92 -14.62
CA ALA A 150 14.12 -9.54 -13.22
C ALA A 150 12.92 -8.73 -12.72
N VAL A 151 12.38 -7.83 -13.54
CA VAL A 151 11.18 -7.03 -13.21
C VAL A 151 9.95 -7.93 -13.07
N THR A 152 9.77 -8.89 -13.98
CA THR A 152 8.67 -9.86 -13.91
C THR A 152 8.76 -10.71 -12.64
N GLY A 153 9.94 -11.21 -12.31
CA GLY A 153 10.19 -11.97 -11.07
C GLY A 153 9.95 -11.12 -9.81
N PHE A 154 10.35 -9.86 -9.83
CA PHE A 154 10.10 -8.93 -8.73
C PHE A 154 8.60 -8.72 -8.47
N TRP A 155 7.79 -8.53 -9.53
CA TRP A 155 6.34 -8.41 -9.38
C TRP A 155 5.71 -9.68 -8.80
N GLN A 156 6.12 -10.87 -9.27
CA GLN A 156 5.64 -12.14 -8.74
C GLN A 156 5.93 -12.29 -7.24
N VAL A 157 7.11 -11.88 -6.79
CA VAL A 157 7.46 -11.89 -5.36
C VAL A 157 6.60 -10.92 -4.57
N LEU A 158 6.40 -9.69 -5.05
CA LEU A 158 5.57 -8.69 -4.40
C LEU A 158 4.10 -9.12 -4.32
N GLU A 159 3.55 -9.68 -5.38
CA GLU A 159 2.20 -10.23 -5.41
C GLU A 159 2.02 -11.36 -4.39
N GLY A 160 3.06 -12.20 -4.23
CA GLY A 160 3.10 -13.25 -3.21
C GLY A 160 3.07 -12.73 -1.77
N LEU A 161 3.54 -11.49 -1.53
CA LEU A 161 3.51 -10.86 -0.22
C LEU A 161 2.14 -10.24 0.12
N VAL A 162 1.28 -9.97 -0.89
CA VAL A 162 -0.04 -9.38 -0.66
C VAL A 162 -1.02 -10.48 -0.27
N PRO A 163 -1.69 -10.39 0.91
CA PRO A 163 -2.68 -11.38 1.34
C PRO A 163 -3.79 -11.56 0.29
N VAL A 164 -4.23 -12.81 0.10
CA VAL A 164 -5.28 -13.14 -0.88
C VAL A 164 -6.56 -12.32 -0.66
N ALA A 165 -6.99 -12.17 0.60
CA ALA A 165 -8.14 -11.36 0.96
C ALA A 165 -8.01 -9.89 0.50
N SER A 166 -6.82 -9.30 0.64
CA SER A 166 -6.54 -7.94 0.18
C SER A 166 -6.59 -7.83 -1.34
N ARG A 167 -6.02 -8.82 -2.06
CA ARG A 167 -6.07 -8.87 -3.54
C ARG A 167 -7.51 -8.98 -4.07
N ILE A 168 -8.33 -9.83 -3.46
CA ILE A 168 -9.75 -9.97 -3.82
C ILE A 168 -10.48 -8.65 -3.61
N ARG A 169 -10.30 -8.00 -2.46
CA ARG A 169 -10.96 -6.74 -2.14
C ARG A 169 -10.54 -5.60 -3.08
N MET A 170 -9.25 -5.50 -3.40
CA MET A 170 -8.77 -4.53 -4.38
C MET A 170 -9.42 -4.75 -5.76
N ALA A 171 -9.51 -6.00 -6.21
CA ALA A 171 -10.17 -6.34 -7.47
C ALA A 171 -11.69 -6.05 -7.46
N GLU A 172 -12.36 -6.13 -6.31
CA GLU A 172 -13.76 -5.72 -6.16
C GLU A 172 -13.93 -4.21 -6.31
N TRP A 173 -13.08 -3.41 -5.71
CA TRP A 173 -13.09 -1.95 -5.86
C TRP A 173 -12.76 -1.50 -7.30
N GLU A 174 -11.88 -2.20 -8.00
CA GLU A 174 -11.59 -1.92 -9.41
C GLU A 174 -12.76 -2.23 -10.33
N ARG A 175 -13.58 -3.25 -10.01
CA ARG A 175 -14.79 -3.60 -10.79
C ARG A 175 -15.99 -2.70 -10.48
N GLY A 176 -16.03 -2.08 -9.32
CA GLY A 176 -17.12 -1.18 -8.92
C GLY A 176 -17.02 0.23 -9.51
N ARG A 177 -16.06 0.45 -10.41
CA ARG A 177 -15.90 1.67 -11.20
C ARG A 177 -16.64 1.52 -12.51
#